data_7a5f5edbdad52a2386767aed901bce39
#
_entry.id   7a5f5edbdad52a2386767aed901bce39
#
_cell.length_a   1.000
_cell.length_b   1.000
_cell.length_c   1.000
_cell.angle_alpha   90.00
_cell.angle_beta   90.00
_cell.angle_gamma   90.00
#
_symmetry.space_group_name_H-M   'P 1'
#
loop_
_entity.id
_entity.type
_entity.pdbx_description
1 polymer ?
#
loop_
_entity_poly.entity_id
_entity_poly.type
_entity_poly.pdbx_seq_one_letter_code
_entity_poly.pdbx_strand_id
1 'polypeptide(L)'
;MTQQEYQRRRQALLAQMQPGSAALIFAAPEATRSADSEYPYRQSSDFWYFTGFNEPEAVLVLIKSDDTHNHSVLFNRVRDLTAEIWFGRRLGQDAAPEKLGVDRALAFSEINQQLFQLLNGLDVVYHAQGEYAYADEIVLAALEKLRKGSRQNLTAPATMTDWRPIVHEMRLFKSPEEIAVLRRAGEISALAHIRAMEKCRPGMFEYQLEGEIHHEFNRHGARYPSYNTIVGSGENGCILHYTENESEMRDGDLVLIDAGCEYKGYAGDITRTFPVNGKFTPAQREIYDIVLESLETSLRLFRPGTSIQEVTGEVVRIMITGLVKLGILQGEVDQLIAENAHRPFFMHGLSHWLGLDVHDVGVYGPDRSRTLEPGMVLTVEPGLYIAPDADVPEAYRGIGVRIEDDIVITETGNENLTAGVLKKADELEALMAAARQQ
;
A
#
# COMPACT_ATOMS: atom_id res chain seq x y z
N MET A 1 13.72 7.02 -8.50
CA MET A 1 14.52 6.67 -7.31
C MET A 1 15.97 6.52 -7.73
N THR A 2 16.91 7.20 -7.08
CA THR A 2 18.33 7.20 -7.44
C THR A 2 19.08 6.07 -6.73
N GLN A 3 20.24 5.68 -7.30
CA GLN A 3 21.13 4.71 -6.66
C GLN A 3 21.59 5.22 -5.27
N GLN A 4 21.84 6.52 -5.16
CA GLN A 4 22.23 7.16 -3.89
C GLN A 4 21.13 7.00 -2.82
N GLU A 5 19.86 7.07 -3.18
CA GLU A 5 18.77 6.86 -2.22
C GLU A 5 18.76 5.43 -1.68
N TYR A 6 18.95 4.42 -2.52
CA TYR A 6 19.05 3.03 -2.07
C TYR A 6 20.28 2.82 -1.18
N GLN A 7 21.42 3.40 -1.52
CA GLN A 7 22.64 3.34 -0.70
C GLN A 7 22.41 4.01 0.67
N ARG A 8 21.75 5.18 0.69
CA ARG A 8 21.41 5.88 1.93
C ARG A 8 20.56 4.99 2.85
N ARG A 9 19.57 4.29 2.30
CA ARG A 9 18.72 3.37 3.07
C ARG A 9 19.51 2.22 3.66
N ARG A 10 20.41 1.61 2.87
CA ARG A 10 21.27 0.54 3.36
C ARG A 10 22.18 1.04 4.48
N GLN A 11 22.77 2.21 4.34
CA GLN A 11 23.60 2.83 5.38
C GLN A 11 22.78 3.16 6.64
N ALA A 12 21.54 3.60 6.48
CA ALA A 12 20.66 3.88 7.62
C ALA A 12 20.33 2.61 8.42
N LEU A 13 20.14 1.47 7.75
CA LEU A 13 19.97 0.19 8.45
C LEU A 13 21.26 -0.24 9.16
N LEU A 14 22.39 -0.19 8.46
CA LEU A 14 23.69 -0.54 9.02
C LEU A 14 24.01 0.29 10.28
N ALA A 15 23.66 1.58 10.28
CA ALA A 15 23.86 2.44 11.44
C ALA A 15 23.10 1.97 12.69
N GLN A 16 21.97 1.27 12.52
CA GLN A 16 21.15 0.76 13.61
C GLN A 16 21.47 -0.69 13.99
N MET A 17 22.34 -1.36 13.23
CA MET A 17 22.77 -2.72 13.52
C MET A 17 23.92 -2.74 14.52
N GLN A 18 24.03 -3.83 15.26
CA GLN A 18 25.19 -4.07 16.14
C GLN A 18 26.44 -4.34 15.34
N PRO A 19 27.64 -3.91 15.79
CA PRO A 19 28.90 -4.40 15.23
C PRO A 19 29.00 -5.93 15.33
N GLY A 20 29.66 -6.57 14.38
CA GLY A 20 29.73 -8.04 14.33
C GLY A 20 28.42 -8.69 13.90
N SER A 21 27.70 -8.08 12.97
CA SER A 21 26.39 -8.57 12.51
C SER A 21 26.24 -8.54 11.00
N ALA A 22 25.24 -9.27 10.52
CA ALA A 22 24.79 -9.21 9.14
C ALA A 22 23.25 -9.18 9.08
N ALA A 23 22.70 -8.41 8.15
CA ALA A 23 21.27 -8.43 7.83
C ALA A 23 21.05 -9.14 6.50
N LEU A 24 20.07 -10.04 6.47
CA LEU A 24 19.72 -10.84 5.30
C LEU A 24 18.33 -10.43 4.84
N ILE A 25 18.23 -9.86 3.64
CA ILE A 25 16.96 -9.40 3.07
C ILE A 25 16.73 -10.18 1.78
N PHE A 26 15.68 -11.01 1.79
CA PHE A 26 15.39 -11.95 0.71
C PHE A 26 14.39 -11.39 -0.28
N ALA A 27 14.60 -11.71 -1.57
CA ALA A 27 13.63 -11.43 -2.62
C ALA A 27 12.37 -12.29 -2.45
N ALA A 28 11.23 -11.78 -2.91
CA ALA A 28 10.01 -12.58 -2.95
C ALA A 28 10.14 -13.75 -3.92
N PRO A 29 9.56 -14.92 -3.62
CA PRO A 29 9.47 -16.00 -4.60
C PRO A 29 8.48 -15.65 -5.71
N GLU A 30 8.60 -16.32 -6.86
CA GLU A 30 7.57 -16.28 -7.90
C GLU A 30 6.30 -16.97 -7.40
N ALA A 31 5.14 -16.53 -7.88
CA ALA A 31 3.84 -17.11 -7.54
C ALA A 31 3.18 -17.70 -8.77
N THR A 32 2.79 -18.98 -8.68
CA THR A 32 2.12 -19.71 -9.77
C THR A 32 0.65 -19.29 -9.82
N ARG A 33 0.17 -18.90 -11.01
CA ARG A 33 -1.25 -18.64 -11.27
C ARG A 33 -1.97 -19.93 -11.65
N SER A 34 -1.41 -20.70 -12.57
CA SER A 34 -1.98 -21.97 -13.04
C SER A 34 -0.90 -22.81 -13.70
N ALA A 35 -0.82 -24.09 -13.35
CA ALA A 35 0.11 -25.05 -13.94
C ALA A 35 1.56 -24.49 -14.07
N ASP A 36 1.97 -24.17 -15.28
CA ASP A 36 3.28 -23.59 -15.60
C ASP A 36 3.24 -22.08 -15.91
N SER A 37 2.11 -21.43 -15.62
CA SER A 37 1.94 -19.97 -15.79
C SER A 37 2.06 -19.24 -14.45
N GLU A 38 2.99 -18.29 -14.40
CA GLU A 38 3.22 -17.48 -13.19
C GLU A 38 2.37 -16.20 -13.22
N TYR A 39 2.04 -15.69 -12.03
CA TYR A 39 1.60 -14.30 -11.92
C TYR A 39 2.73 -13.36 -12.32
N PRO A 40 2.43 -12.14 -12.80
CA PRO A 40 3.46 -11.12 -12.97
C PRO A 40 4.26 -10.97 -11.68
N TYR A 41 5.60 -11.01 -11.80
CA TYR A 41 6.46 -10.97 -10.62
C TYR A 41 6.37 -9.62 -9.90
N ARG A 42 6.05 -9.65 -8.61
CA ARG A 42 6.05 -8.50 -7.73
C ARG A 42 7.06 -8.72 -6.61
N GLN A 43 8.08 -7.88 -6.55
CA GLN A 43 9.15 -7.97 -5.56
C GLN A 43 8.64 -7.73 -4.15
N SER A 44 9.29 -8.32 -3.14
CA SER A 44 9.14 -7.97 -1.73
C SER A 44 9.34 -6.46 -1.56
N SER A 45 8.43 -5.81 -0.85
CA SER A 45 8.53 -4.37 -0.61
C SER A 45 9.81 -4.00 0.16
N ASP A 46 10.20 -4.80 1.15
CA ASP A 46 11.43 -4.56 1.91
C ASP A 46 12.69 -4.74 1.06
N PHE A 47 12.73 -5.78 0.24
CA PHE A 47 13.85 -6.00 -0.69
C PHE A 47 13.93 -4.88 -1.72
N TRP A 48 12.79 -4.47 -2.29
CA TRP A 48 12.71 -3.35 -3.22
C TRP A 48 13.17 -2.04 -2.57
N TYR A 49 12.78 -1.80 -1.33
CA TYR A 49 13.17 -0.60 -0.57
C TYR A 49 14.67 -0.40 -0.52
N PHE A 50 15.44 -1.49 -0.41
CA PHE A 50 16.90 -1.45 -0.29
C PHE A 50 17.64 -1.57 -1.62
N THR A 51 17.01 -2.10 -2.68
CA THR A 51 17.74 -2.46 -3.90
C THR A 51 17.17 -1.87 -5.19
N GLY A 52 15.85 -1.68 -5.26
CA GLY A 52 15.18 -1.36 -6.53
C GLY A 52 15.35 -2.46 -7.59
N PHE A 53 15.67 -3.69 -7.18
CA PHE A 53 15.96 -4.81 -8.06
C PHE A 53 14.79 -5.78 -8.13
N ASN A 54 14.25 -5.99 -9.34
CA ASN A 54 13.00 -6.75 -9.54
C ASN A 54 13.25 -8.14 -10.11
N GLU A 55 14.19 -8.89 -9.56
CA GLU A 55 14.40 -10.29 -9.93
C GLU A 55 14.23 -11.21 -8.73
N PRO A 56 13.64 -12.40 -8.91
CA PRO A 56 13.58 -13.42 -7.86
C PRO A 56 14.96 -14.06 -7.64
N GLU A 57 15.03 -15.00 -6.68
CA GLU A 57 16.25 -15.72 -6.36
C GLU A 57 17.42 -14.76 -6.07
N ALA A 58 17.18 -13.87 -5.12
CA ALA A 58 18.17 -12.88 -4.70
C ALA A 58 18.13 -12.68 -3.19
N VAL A 59 19.27 -12.32 -2.63
CA VAL A 59 19.44 -11.98 -1.22
C VAL A 59 20.42 -10.82 -1.12
N LEU A 60 20.01 -9.77 -0.42
CA LEU A 60 20.92 -8.69 -0.03
C LEU A 60 21.49 -9.01 1.35
N VAL A 61 22.81 -9.07 1.46
CA VAL A 61 23.52 -9.27 2.72
C VAL A 61 24.25 -7.99 3.06
N LEU A 62 23.86 -7.36 4.17
CA LEU A 62 24.53 -6.17 4.70
C LEU A 62 25.37 -6.59 5.90
N ILE A 63 26.68 -6.42 5.81
CA ILE A 63 27.63 -6.88 6.84
C ILE A 63 28.22 -5.67 7.55
N LYS A 64 28.11 -5.66 8.89
CA LYS A 64 28.74 -4.68 9.75
C LYS A 64 29.77 -5.38 10.61
N SER A 65 31.03 -5.38 10.16
CA SER A 65 32.12 -6.03 10.88
C SER A 65 32.47 -5.31 12.19
N ASP A 66 32.53 -3.98 12.13
CA ASP A 66 32.69 -3.08 13.26
C ASP A 66 32.04 -1.72 12.97
N ASP A 67 32.25 -0.73 13.82
CA ASP A 67 31.63 0.59 13.67
C ASP A 67 32.08 1.36 12.42
N THR A 68 33.21 0.96 11.82
CA THR A 68 33.81 1.68 10.68
C THR A 68 33.86 0.86 9.39
N HIS A 69 33.68 -0.47 9.47
CA HIS A 69 33.77 -1.36 8.33
C HIS A 69 32.45 -2.08 8.06
N ASN A 70 31.84 -1.73 6.96
CA ASN A 70 30.67 -2.43 6.48
C ASN A 70 30.73 -2.61 4.96
N HIS A 71 30.01 -3.59 4.46
CA HIS A 71 29.88 -3.79 3.02
C HIS A 71 28.60 -4.55 2.68
N SER A 72 28.23 -4.49 1.40
CA SER A 72 27.03 -5.11 0.85
C SER A 72 27.37 -6.18 -0.15
N VAL A 73 26.68 -7.31 -0.06
CA VAL A 73 26.82 -8.44 -0.99
C VAL A 73 25.41 -8.78 -1.50
N LEU A 74 25.28 -8.90 -2.81
CA LEU A 74 24.04 -9.37 -3.43
C LEU A 74 24.27 -10.77 -4.00
N PHE A 75 23.39 -11.71 -3.61
CA PHE A 75 23.26 -12.97 -4.33
C PHE A 75 22.16 -12.78 -5.37
N ASN A 76 22.45 -13.09 -6.63
CA ASN A 76 21.47 -12.99 -7.71
C ASN A 76 21.69 -14.11 -8.75
N ARG A 77 20.76 -14.22 -9.68
CA ARG A 77 20.84 -15.27 -10.71
C ARG A 77 22.03 -15.04 -11.66
N VAL A 78 22.69 -16.14 -12.04
CA VAL A 78 23.72 -16.09 -13.07
C VAL A 78 23.10 -15.78 -14.42
N ARG A 79 23.83 -15.14 -15.31
CA ARG A 79 23.43 -15.01 -16.71
C ARG A 79 23.51 -16.37 -17.38
N ASP A 80 22.43 -16.76 -18.01
CA ASP A 80 22.28 -18.01 -18.73
C ASP A 80 21.52 -17.73 -20.02
N LEU A 81 22.20 -17.82 -21.16
CA LEU A 81 21.62 -17.46 -22.45
C LEU A 81 20.39 -18.29 -22.81
N THR A 82 20.37 -19.57 -22.46
CA THR A 82 19.21 -20.43 -22.69
C THR A 82 18.02 -19.99 -21.84
N ALA A 83 18.23 -19.77 -20.55
CA ALA A 83 17.19 -19.29 -19.63
C ALA A 83 16.68 -17.91 -20.05
N GLU A 84 17.57 -17.01 -20.47
CA GLU A 84 17.19 -15.65 -20.88
C GLU A 84 16.39 -15.65 -22.19
N ILE A 85 16.61 -16.60 -23.08
CA ILE A 85 15.79 -16.77 -24.28
C ILE A 85 14.35 -17.13 -23.92
N TRP A 86 14.16 -17.96 -22.91
CA TRP A 86 12.84 -18.41 -22.47
C TRP A 86 12.12 -17.45 -21.50
N PHE A 87 12.85 -16.86 -20.57
CA PHE A 87 12.26 -16.16 -19.41
C PHE A 87 12.65 -14.69 -19.30
N GLY A 88 13.46 -14.18 -20.22
CA GLY A 88 13.89 -12.78 -20.22
C GLY A 88 15.27 -12.55 -19.64
N ARG A 89 15.70 -11.30 -19.74
CA ARG A 89 17.06 -10.88 -19.34
C ARG A 89 17.30 -11.02 -17.84
N ARG A 90 18.55 -11.34 -17.49
CA ARG A 90 19.06 -11.35 -16.11
C ARG A 90 20.22 -10.37 -15.99
N LEU A 91 20.31 -9.70 -14.85
CA LEU A 91 21.38 -8.73 -14.60
C LEU A 91 22.77 -9.39 -14.52
N GLY A 92 22.86 -10.51 -13.82
CA GLY A 92 24.12 -11.20 -13.59
C GLY A 92 24.99 -10.54 -12.54
N GLN A 93 26.14 -11.17 -12.23
CA GLN A 93 27.06 -10.72 -11.17
C GLN A 93 27.95 -9.58 -11.65
N ASP A 94 28.37 -9.56 -12.90
CA ASP A 94 29.32 -8.56 -13.42
C ASP A 94 28.73 -7.15 -13.43
N ALA A 95 27.43 -7.01 -13.77
CA ALA A 95 26.75 -5.73 -13.87
C ALA A 95 26.17 -5.24 -12.54
N ALA A 96 25.90 -6.13 -11.58
CA ALA A 96 25.19 -5.79 -10.37
C ALA A 96 25.89 -4.72 -9.49
N PRO A 97 27.20 -4.76 -9.26
CA PRO A 97 27.85 -3.74 -8.44
C PRO A 97 27.68 -2.32 -8.99
N GLU A 98 27.88 -2.11 -10.28
CA GLU A 98 27.71 -0.81 -10.90
C GLU A 98 26.24 -0.38 -10.95
N LYS A 99 25.37 -1.30 -11.33
CA LYS A 99 23.93 -1.01 -11.54
C LYS A 99 23.19 -0.72 -10.24
N LEU A 100 23.51 -1.49 -9.18
CA LEU A 100 22.78 -1.44 -7.90
C LEU A 100 23.58 -0.79 -6.77
N GLY A 101 24.86 -0.50 -6.98
CA GLY A 101 25.71 0.13 -5.97
C GLY A 101 26.05 -0.79 -4.82
N VAL A 102 25.98 -2.11 -5.00
CA VAL A 102 26.47 -3.10 -4.03
C VAL A 102 27.97 -3.31 -4.21
N ASP A 103 28.67 -3.70 -3.14
CA ASP A 103 30.11 -3.89 -3.20
C ASP A 103 30.51 -5.15 -3.98
N ARG A 104 29.73 -6.21 -3.84
CA ARG A 104 29.97 -7.50 -4.48
C ARG A 104 28.66 -8.15 -4.92
N ALA A 105 28.75 -9.00 -5.93
CA ALA A 105 27.66 -9.88 -6.32
C ALA A 105 28.16 -11.32 -6.47
N LEU A 106 27.39 -12.27 -5.97
CA LEU A 106 27.67 -13.71 -5.99
C LEU A 106 26.48 -14.45 -6.62
N ALA A 107 26.75 -15.64 -7.17
CA ALA A 107 25.71 -16.45 -7.76
C ALA A 107 24.76 -17.02 -6.69
N PHE A 108 23.46 -16.80 -6.85
CA PHE A 108 22.44 -17.37 -5.95
C PHE A 108 22.51 -18.91 -5.92
N SER A 109 22.82 -19.54 -7.05
CA SER A 109 22.99 -20.98 -7.13
C SER A 109 24.10 -21.55 -6.24
N GLU A 110 25.03 -20.69 -5.79
CA GLU A 110 26.13 -21.05 -4.89
C GLU A 110 25.91 -20.58 -3.45
N ILE A 111 24.70 -20.19 -3.10
CA ILE A 111 24.43 -19.59 -1.78
C ILE A 111 24.79 -20.53 -0.63
N ASN A 112 24.60 -21.82 -0.79
CA ASN A 112 24.94 -22.81 0.24
C ASN A 112 26.44 -22.95 0.49
N GLN A 113 27.27 -22.60 -0.48
CA GLN A 113 28.73 -22.61 -0.38
C GLN A 113 29.30 -21.26 0.04
N GLN A 114 28.57 -20.19 -0.14
CA GLN A 114 29.09 -18.83 0.04
C GLN A 114 28.54 -18.11 1.27
N LEU A 115 27.26 -18.30 1.60
CA LEU A 115 26.62 -17.52 2.66
C LEU A 115 27.25 -17.76 4.04
N PHE A 116 27.49 -19.03 4.40
CA PHE A 116 28.07 -19.33 5.71
C PHE A 116 29.45 -18.68 5.92
N GLN A 117 30.22 -18.51 4.84
CA GLN A 117 31.53 -17.84 4.92
C GLN A 117 31.38 -16.37 5.28
N LEU A 118 30.33 -15.70 4.76
CA LEU A 118 30.03 -14.30 5.10
C LEU A 118 29.57 -14.15 6.55
N LEU A 119 28.93 -15.16 7.11
CA LEU A 119 28.40 -15.13 8.48
C LEU A 119 29.42 -15.66 9.53
N ASN A 120 30.48 -16.29 9.09
CA ASN A 120 31.46 -16.89 9.97
C ASN A 120 32.13 -15.84 10.88
N GLY A 121 32.07 -16.08 12.18
CA GLY A 121 32.71 -15.21 13.19
C GLY A 121 31.88 -14.00 13.59
N LEU A 122 30.71 -13.80 13.01
CA LEU A 122 29.80 -12.76 13.45
C LEU A 122 29.00 -13.21 14.69
N ASP A 123 28.49 -12.23 15.44
CA ASP A 123 27.72 -12.46 16.68
C ASP A 123 26.23 -12.55 16.45
N VAL A 124 25.71 -11.74 15.52
CA VAL A 124 24.27 -11.53 15.30
C VAL A 124 23.90 -11.63 13.82
N VAL A 125 22.82 -12.33 13.54
CA VAL A 125 22.15 -12.32 12.24
C VAL A 125 20.79 -11.64 12.38
N TYR A 126 20.55 -10.63 11.56
CA TYR A 126 19.23 -9.99 11.41
C TYR A 126 18.49 -10.67 10.26
N HIS A 127 17.37 -11.32 10.57
CA HIS A 127 16.60 -12.09 9.60
C HIS A 127 15.10 -12.01 9.89
N ALA A 128 14.29 -11.81 8.85
CA ALA A 128 12.83 -11.82 8.94
C ALA A 128 12.32 -13.26 8.98
N GLN A 129 12.47 -13.91 10.10
CA GLN A 129 12.10 -15.31 10.30
C GLN A 129 10.61 -15.53 10.06
N GLY A 130 10.26 -16.55 9.29
CA GLY A 130 8.89 -16.94 9.01
C GLY A 130 8.26 -16.22 7.81
N GLU A 131 8.95 -15.24 7.21
CA GLU A 131 8.41 -14.53 6.04
C GLU A 131 8.36 -15.42 4.81
N TYR A 132 9.48 -16.06 4.47
CA TYR A 132 9.58 -17.00 3.36
C TYR A 132 10.23 -18.31 3.82
N ALA A 133 9.59 -19.44 3.58
CA ALA A 133 10.12 -20.74 3.99
C ALA A 133 11.49 -21.03 3.37
N TYR A 134 11.68 -20.71 2.07
CA TYR A 134 12.97 -20.94 1.41
C TYR A 134 14.12 -20.14 2.05
N ALA A 135 13.81 -18.93 2.52
CA ALA A 135 14.77 -18.06 3.17
C ALA A 135 15.19 -18.63 4.52
N ASP A 136 14.22 -19.08 5.33
CA ASP A 136 14.52 -19.71 6.62
C ASP A 136 15.41 -20.96 6.44
N GLU A 137 15.13 -21.78 5.44
CA GLU A 137 15.94 -22.97 5.14
C GLU A 137 17.39 -22.60 4.81
N ILE A 138 17.61 -21.59 3.98
CA ILE A 138 18.93 -21.11 3.59
C ILE A 138 19.70 -20.60 4.81
N VAL A 139 19.08 -19.79 5.66
CA VAL A 139 19.72 -19.21 6.84
C VAL A 139 20.07 -20.30 7.86
N LEU A 140 19.13 -21.17 8.17
CA LEU A 140 19.35 -22.24 9.12
C LEU A 140 20.43 -23.22 8.65
N ALA A 141 20.45 -23.54 7.35
CA ALA A 141 21.51 -24.39 6.78
C ALA A 141 22.90 -23.75 6.91
N ALA A 142 23.02 -22.45 6.68
CA ALA A 142 24.28 -21.72 6.84
C ALA A 142 24.77 -21.74 8.32
N LEU A 143 23.88 -21.49 9.27
CA LEU A 143 24.19 -21.52 10.69
C LEU A 143 24.59 -22.90 11.15
N GLU A 144 23.90 -23.95 10.70
CA GLU A 144 24.21 -25.32 11.04
C GLU A 144 25.58 -25.76 10.49
N LYS A 145 25.88 -25.34 9.28
CA LYS A 145 27.20 -25.59 8.68
C LYS A 145 28.33 -24.97 9.49
N LEU A 146 28.15 -23.77 10.01
CA LEU A 146 29.11 -23.11 10.90
C LEU A 146 29.25 -23.85 12.22
N ARG A 147 28.12 -24.27 12.83
CA ARG A 147 28.16 -25.04 14.10
C ARG A 147 28.89 -26.35 13.97
N LYS A 148 28.73 -27.07 12.87
CA LYS A 148 29.42 -28.33 12.60
C LYS A 148 30.89 -28.13 12.25
N GLY A 149 31.25 -26.92 11.85
CA GLY A 149 32.62 -26.57 11.43
C GLY A 149 33.55 -26.10 12.54
N SER A 150 33.23 -26.33 13.81
CA SER A 150 34.10 -25.86 14.93
C SER A 150 35.50 -26.35 14.87
N ARG A 151 35.71 -27.58 14.38
CA ARG A 151 37.07 -28.14 14.19
C ARG A 151 37.87 -27.46 13.08
N GLN A 152 37.21 -26.79 12.15
CA GLN A 152 37.79 -25.97 11.10
C GLN A 152 37.86 -24.49 11.52
N ASN A 153 37.67 -24.19 12.78
CA ASN A 153 37.68 -22.86 13.34
C ASN A 153 36.53 -21.95 12.82
N LEU A 154 35.40 -22.57 12.47
CA LEU A 154 34.19 -21.84 12.10
C LEU A 154 33.38 -21.54 13.36
N THR A 155 32.73 -20.36 13.38
CA THR A 155 31.91 -19.92 14.50
C THR A 155 30.60 -19.35 13.98
N ALA A 156 29.47 -19.91 14.44
CA ALA A 156 28.16 -19.43 14.08
C ALA A 156 27.75 -18.23 14.95
N PRO A 157 27.03 -17.25 14.38
CA PRO A 157 26.31 -16.27 15.18
C PRO A 157 25.40 -16.96 16.20
N ALA A 158 25.44 -16.48 17.44
CA ALA A 158 24.65 -17.06 18.52
C ALA A 158 23.26 -16.43 18.64
N THR A 159 23.08 -15.23 18.09
CA THR A 159 21.84 -14.47 18.17
C THR A 159 21.25 -14.28 16.80
N MET A 160 19.96 -14.59 16.69
CA MET A 160 19.13 -14.21 15.53
C MET A 160 18.08 -13.21 16.01
N THR A 161 17.96 -12.09 15.33
CA THR A 161 17.00 -11.04 15.64
C THR A 161 16.29 -10.58 14.37
N ASP A 162 15.09 -10.02 14.53
CA ASP A 162 14.26 -9.59 13.40
C ASP A 162 14.61 -8.15 12.99
N TRP A 163 14.90 -7.93 11.71
CA TRP A 163 15.16 -6.57 11.21
C TRP A 163 13.85 -5.81 10.91
N ARG A 164 12.70 -6.49 10.84
CA ARG A 164 11.44 -5.85 10.45
C ARG A 164 11.04 -4.65 11.32
N PRO A 165 11.14 -4.69 12.65
CA PRO A 165 10.82 -3.52 13.47
C PRO A 165 11.64 -2.28 13.12
N ILE A 166 12.91 -2.46 12.79
CA ILE A 166 13.81 -1.36 12.40
C ILE A 166 13.43 -0.83 11.01
N VAL A 167 13.31 -1.73 10.04
CA VAL A 167 13.05 -1.38 8.64
C VAL A 167 11.66 -0.77 8.46
N HIS A 168 10.66 -1.30 9.14
CA HIS A 168 9.29 -0.81 9.05
C HIS A 168 9.16 0.59 9.66
N GLU A 169 9.88 0.89 10.72
CA GLU A 169 9.97 2.26 11.25
C GLU A 169 10.68 3.20 10.26
N MET A 170 11.72 2.74 9.58
CA MET A 170 12.37 3.51 8.52
C MET A 170 11.41 3.81 7.37
N ARG A 171 10.63 2.81 6.94
CA ARG A 171 9.66 2.95 5.83
C ARG A 171 8.49 3.86 6.18
N LEU A 172 8.16 4.02 7.46
CA LEU A 172 7.08 4.89 7.90
C LEU A 172 7.33 6.36 7.52
N PHE A 173 8.59 6.80 7.56
CA PHE A 173 8.98 8.17 7.23
C PHE A 173 9.52 8.22 5.80
N LYS A 174 8.72 8.78 4.90
CA LYS A 174 9.03 8.87 3.48
C LYS A 174 10.01 9.99 3.20
N SER A 175 11.02 9.70 2.39
CA SER A 175 11.97 10.71 1.89
C SER A 175 11.29 11.60 0.82
N PRO A 176 11.87 12.76 0.50
CA PRO A 176 11.37 13.60 -0.60
C PRO A 176 11.28 12.85 -1.94
N GLU A 177 12.19 11.92 -2.23
CA GLU A 177 12.14 11.10 -3.45
C GLU A 177 10.94 10.14 -3.43
N GLU A 178 10.65 9.52 -2.29
CA GLU A 178 9.49 8.65 -2.13
C GLU A 178 8.18 9.43 -2.27
N ILE A 179 8.11 10.60 -1.66
CA ILE A 179 6.93 11.48 -1.74
C ILE A 179 6.67 11.88 -3.20
N ALA A 180 7.70 12.17 -3.98
CA ALA A 180 7.56 12.49 -5.40
C ALA A 180 6.95 11.33 -6.20
N VAL A 181 7.38 10.09 -5.93
CA VAL A 181 6.82 8.88 -6.57
C VAL A 181 5.36 8.65 -6.13
N LEU A 182 5.08 8.78 -4.84
CA LEU A 182 3.71 8.68 -4.31
C LEU A 182 2.79 9.75 -4.89
N ARG A 183 3.27 10.98 -5.05
CA ARG A 183 2.53 12.05 -5.69
C ARG A 183 2.16 11.68 -7.13
N ARG A 184 3.10 11.10 -7.88
CA ARG A 184 2.83 10.65 -9.25
C ARG A 184 1.83 9.48 -9.28
N ALA A 185 1.95 8.52 -8.37
CA ALA A 185 0.96 7.45 -8.23
C ALA A 185 -0.44 8.01 -7.96
N GLY A 186 -0.55 9.02 -7.09
CA GLY A 186 -1.79 9.73 -6.81
C GLY A 186 -2.36 10.45 -8.03
N GLU A 187 -1.53 11.13 -8.80
CA GLU A 187 -1.94 11.83 -10.04
C GLU A 187 -2.48 10.85 -11.09
N ILE A 188 -1.78 9.75 -11.33
CA ILE A 188 -2.21 8.71 -12.29
C ILE A 188 -3.53 8.09 -11.84
N SER A 189 -3.65 7.78 -10.56
CA SER A 189 -4.88 7.21 -9.98
C SER A 189 -6.05 8.19 -10.10
N ALA A 190 -5.82 9.48 -9.88
CA ALA A 190 -6.82 10.53 -10.05
C ALA A 190 -7.34 10.59 -11.50
N LEU A 191 -6.44 10.55 -12.48
CA LEU A 191 -6.82 10.53 -13.90
C LEU A 191 -7.69 9.32 -14.25
N ALA A 192 -7.42 8.16 -13.65
CA ALA A 192 -8.20 6.95 -13.87
C ALA A 192 -9.64 7.08 -13.32
N HIS A 193 -9.80 7.69 -12.15
CA HIS A 193 -11.13 7.98 -11.60
C HIS A 193 -11.92 8.97 -12.46
N ILE A 194 -11.25 10.02 -12.96
CA ILE A 194 -11.88 10.99 -13.87
C ILE A 194 -12.34 10.26 -15.14
N ARG A 195 -11.51 9.40 -15.73
CA ARG A 195 -11.89 8.60 -16.91
C ARG A 195 -13.10 7.72 -16.62
N ALA A 196 -13.16 7.08 -15.47
CA ALA A 196 -14.29 6.26 -15.08
C ALA A 196 -15.59 7.08 -15.01
N MET A 197 -15.54 8.29 -14.42
CA MET A 197 -16.69 9.21 -14.36
C MET A 197 -17.16 9.62 -15.76
N GLU A 198 -16.21 9.93 -16.65
CA GLU A 198 -16.53 10.33 -18.03
C GLU A 198 -17.12 9.20 -18.86
N LYS A 199 -16.71 7.96 -18.63
CA LYS A 199 -17.12 6.78 -19.40
C LYS A 199 -18.36 6.09 -18.86
N CYS A 200 -18.69 6.28 -17.58
CA CYS A 200 -19.78 5.57 -16.92
C CYS A 200 -21.14 5.88 -17.57
N ARG A 201 -21.89 4.82 -17.87
CA ARG A 201 -23.27 4.90 -18.41
C ARG A 201 -24.12 3.80 -17.81
N PRO A 202 -25.41 4.02 -17.58
CA PRO A 202 -26.33 2.93 -17.23
C PRO A 202 -26.31 1.83 -18.30
N GLY A 203 -26.38 0.58 -17.84
CA GLY A 203 -26.30 -0.60 -18.71
C GLY A 203 -24.90 -1.15 -18.91
N MET A 204 -23.86 -0.41 -18.52
CA MET A 204 -22.49 -0.95 -18.46
C MET A 204 -22.36 -1.93 -17.30
N PHE A 205 -21.44 -2.88 -17.43
CA PHE A 205 -21.06 -3.76 -16.33
C PHE A 205 -19.90 -3.16 -15.54
N GLU A 206 -19.83 -3.49 -14.27
CA GLU A 206 -18.78 -2.99 -13.36
C GLU A 206 -17.36 -3.26 -13.89
N TYR A 207 -17.10 -4.45 -14.45
CA TYR A 207 -15.79 -4.78 -15.03
C TYR A 207 -15.41 -3.91 -16.25
N GLN A 208 -16.38 -3.29 -16.91
CA GLN A 208 -16.08 -2.38 -18.03
C GLN A 208 -15.47 -1.07 -17.53
N LEU A 209 -15.92 -0.56 -16.38
CA LEU A 209 -15.25 0.57 -15.73
C LEU A 209 -13.88 0.18 -15.16
N GLU A 210 -13.77 -1.02 -14.60
CA GLU A 210 -12.47 -1.55 -14.18
C GLU A 210 -11.47 -1.55 -15.34
N GLY A 211 -11.90 -1.97 -16.52
CA GLY A 211 -11.08 -1.94 -17.73
C GLY A 211 -10.63 -0.54 -18.13
N GLU A 212 -11.52 0.45 -18.02
CA GLU A 212 -11.18 1.86 -18.29
C GLU A 212 -10.14 2.40 -17.31
N ILE A 213 -10.27 2.03 -16.04
CA ILE A 213 -9.33 2.43 -14.97
C ILE A 213 -7.95 1.83 -15.24
N HIS A 214 -7.85 0.54 -15.50
CA HIS A 214 -6.59 -0.14 -15.78
C HIS A 214 -5.94 0.35 -17.07
N HIS A 215 -6.73 0.71 -18.08
CA HIS A 215 -6.21 1.35 -19.30
C HIS A 215 -5.51 2.66 -18.97
N GLU A 216 -6.12 3.50 -18.13
CA GLU A 216 -5.54 4.79 -17.76
C GLU A 216 -4.26 4.63 -16.93
N PHE A 217 -4.20 3.65 -16.02
CA PHE A 217 -2.98 3.33 -15.30
C PHE A 217 -1.83 2.99 -16.28
N ASN A 218 -2.09 2.05 -17.19
CA ASN A 218 -1.10 1.59 -18.16
C ASN A 218 -0.59 2.71 -19.06
N ARG A 219 -1.48 3.55 -19.53
CA ARG A 219 -1.18 4.67 -20.41
C ARG A 219 -0.16 5.65 -19.79
N HIS A 220 -0.09 5.72 -18.46
CA HIS A 220 0.82 6.60 -17.72
C HIS A 220 2.01 5.85 -17.10
N GLY A 221 2.23 4.60 -17.47
CA GLY A 221 3.38 3.83 -17.03
C GLY A 221 3.21 3.12 -15.69
N ALA A 222 2.01 3.12 -15.13
CA ALA A 222 1.66 2.32 -13.96
C ALA A 222 1.00 1.03 -14.45
N ARG A 223 1.80 0.01 -14.60
CA ARG A 223 1.37 -1.23 -15.27
C ARG A 223 0.35 -2.03 -14.47
N TYR A 224 0.35 -1.90 -13.14
CA TYR A 224 -0.49 -2.71 -12.26
C TYR A 224 -1.28 -1.85 -11.27
N PRO A 225 -2.48 -2.31 -10.88
CA PRO A 225 -3.13 -1.76 -9.69
C PRO A 225 -2.34 -2.13 -8.42
N SER A 226 -2.42 -1.30 -7.40
CA SER A 226 -1.79 -1.57 -6.10
C SER A 226 -2.57 -2.56 -5.25
N TYR A 227 -3.84 -2.74 -5.56
CA TYR A 227 -4.76 -3.72 -4.95
C TYR A 227 -5.86 -4.06 -5.97
N ASN A 228 -6.62 -5.10 -5.67
CA ASN A 228 -7.73 -5.50 -6.53
C ASN A 228 -8.77 -4.39 -6.60
N THR A 229 -9.02 -3.88 -7.80
CA THR A 229 -9.94 -2.77 -8.05
C THR A 229 -11.37 -3.12 -7.63
N ILE A 230 -12.01 -2.20 -6.92
CA ILE A 230 -13.39 -2.33 -6.44
C ILE A 230 -14.26 -1.43 -7.28
N VAL A 231 -15.26 -2.01 -7.95
CA VAL A 231 -16.30 -1.27 -8.67
C VAL A 231 -17.66 -1.82 -8.22
N GLY A 232 -18.24 -1.19 -7.20
CA GLY A 232 -19.48 -1.66 -6.58
C GLY A 232 -20.65 -0.74 -6.88
N SER A 233 -21.58 -1.19 -7.73
CA SER A 233 -22.77 -0.43 -8.06
C SER A 233 -23.98 -0.84 -7.20
N GLY A 234 -24.87 0.12 -6.92
CA GLY A 234 -26.02 -0.13 -6.07
C GLY A 234 -25.62 -0.63 -4.69
N GLU A 235 -26.28 -1.67 -4.19
CA GLU A 235 -25.99 -2.25 -2.87
C GLU A 235 -24.61 -2.93 -2.76
N ASN A 236 -23.95 -3.24 -3.90
CA ASN A 236 -22.57 -3.74 -3.91
C ASN A 236 -21.61 -2.72 -3.29
N GLY A 237 -21.94 -1.43 -3.32
CA GLY A 237 -21.18 -0.39 -2.65
C GLY A 237 -21.15 -0.50 -1.12
N CYS A 238 -22.01 -1.33 -0.53
CA CYS A 238 -22.02 -1.63 0.90
C CYS A 238 -21.11 -2.80 1.27
N ILE A 239 -20.49 -3.47 0.30
CA ILE A 239 -19.50 -4.53 0.50
C ILE A 239 -18.12 -3.90 0.40
N LEU A 240 -17.39 -3.84 1.51
CA LEU A 240 -16.16 -3.04 1.62
C LEU A 240 -15.07 -3.44 0.63
N HIS A 241 -14.82 -4.73 0.47
CA HIS A 241 -13.84 -5.27 -0.48
C HIS A 241 -14.55 -6.03 -1.60
N TYR A 242 -15.49 -5.37 -2.28
CA TYR A 242 -16.21 -5.92 -3.41
C TYR A 242 -15.30 -5.94 -4.65
N THR A 243 -14.83 -7.11 -5.04
CA THR A 243 -13.92 -7.29 -6.18
C THR A 243 -14.49 -8.14 -7.31
N GLU A 244 -15.72 -8.61 -7.17
CA GLU A 244 -16.38 -9.42 -8.18
C GLU A 244 -16.62 -8.64 -9.48
N ASN A 245 -17.06 -7.39 -9.37
CA ASN A 245 -17.21 -6.44 -10.47
C ASN A 245 -18.01 -7.00 -11.67
N GLU A 246 -19.03 -7.81 -11.39
CA GLU A 246 -19.77 -8.57 -12.40
C GLU A 246 -21.20 -8.08 -12.64
N SER A 247 -21.68 -7.09 -11.87
CA SER A 247 -23.06 -6.62 -11.97
C SER A 247 -23.21 -5.55 -13.05
N GLU A 248 -24.41 -5.54 -13.67
CA GLU A 248 -24.83 -4.44 -14.51
C GLU A 248 -25.13 -3.19 -13.66
N MET A 249 -24.58 -2.06 -14.05
CA MET A 249 -24.83 -0.78 -13.39
C MET A 249 -26.15 -0.19 -13.88
N ARG A 250 -27.07 0.05 -12.95
CA ARG A 250 -28.45 0.45 -13.26
C ARG A 250 -28.63 1.95 -13.17
N ASP A 251 -29.57 2.45 -13.96
CA ASP A 251 -30.04 3.81 -13.87
C ASP A 251 -30.60 4.09 -12.46
N GLY A 252 -30.18 5.19 -11.85
CA GLY A 252 -30.58 5.56 -10.49
C GLY A 252 -29.70 5.05 -9.36
N ASP A 253 -28.75 4.13 -9.64
CA ASP A 253 -27.78 3.63 -8.65
C ASP A 253 -26.55 4.54 -8.55
N LEU A 254 -25.87 4.46 -7.41
CA LEU A 254 -24.49 4.93 -7.26
C LEU A 254 -23.53 3.84 -7.69
N VAL A 255 -22.31 4.23 -8.07
CA VAL A 255 -21.16 3.33 -8.16
C VAL A 255 -20.04 3.86 -7.29
N LEU A 256 -19.55 2.97 -6.41
CA LEU A 256 -18.40 3.22 -5.56
C LEU A 256 -17.20 2.56 -6.21
N ILE A 257 -16.17 3.36 -6.51
CA ILE A 257 -14.92 2.86 -7.10
C ILE A 257 -13.78 3.12 -6.14
N ASP A 258 -13.11 2.04 -5.74
CA ASP A 258 -11.90 2.09 -4.94
C ASP A 258 -10.76 1.49 -5.77
N ALA A 259 -9.89 2.37 -6.27
CA ALA A 259 -8.85 2.02 -7.21
C ALA A 259 -7.64 2.93 -7.07
N GLY A 260 -6.47 2.34 -7.10
CA GLY A 260 -5.19 3.04 -7.13
C GLY A 260 -4.15 2.23 -7.88
N CYS A 261 -3.21 2.91 -8.54
CA CYS A 261 -2.15 2.26 -9.27
C CYS A 261 -0.93 1.97 -8.39
N GLU A 262 -0.10 1.03 -8.82
CA GLU A 262 1.26 0.89 -8.33
C GLU A 262 2.21 1.54 -9.34
N TYR A 263 2.91 2.56 -8.90
CA TYR A 263 3.88 3.28 -9.72
C TYR A 263 5.27 3.17 -9.10
N LYS A 264 6.19 2.52 -9.81
CA LYS A 264 7.56 2.25 -9.32
C LYS A 264 7.59 1.61 -7.92
N GLY A 265 6.64 0.72 -7.66
CA GLY A 265 6.49 0.01 -6.41
C GLY A 265 5.60 0.70 -5.37
N TYR A 266 5.27 1.98 -5.54
CA TYR A 266 4.48 2.76 -4.58
C TYR A 266 3.01 2.82 -4.95
N ALA A 267 2.15 2.72 -3.94
CA ALA A 267 0.71 2.63 -4.11
C ALA A 267 0.02 4.00 -4.13
N GLY A 268 -0.98 4.14 -5.02
CA GLY A 268 -2.05 5.11 -4.86
C GLY A 268 -3.28 4.39 -4.31
N ASP A 269 -4.14 5.12 -3.61
CA ASP A 269 -5.35 4.57 -3.01
C ASP A 269 -6.44 5.65 -2.98
N ILE A 270 -7.37 5.58 -3.92
CA ILE A 270 -8.45 6.57 -4.06
C ILE A 270 -9.79 5.87 -4.11
N THR A 271 -10.75 6.40 -3.37
CA THR A 271 -12.16 6.04 -3.54
C THR A 271 -12.96 7.26 -3.98
N ARG A 272 -13.82 7.07 -4.98
CA ARG A 272 -14.86 8.02 -5.38
C ARG A 272 -16.17 7.28 -5.57
N THR A 273 -17.25 7.95 -5.19
CA THR A 273 -18.61 7.44 -5.36
C THR A 273 -19.40 8.46 -6.17
N PHE A 274 -20.06 8.03 -7.22
CA PHE A 274 -20.82 8.92 -8.08
C PHE A 274 -22.06 8.21 -8.67
N PRO A 275 -23.09 8.98 -9.11
CA PRO A 275 -24.26 8.36 -9.70
C PRO A 275 -23.98 7.81 -11.09
N VAL A 276 -24.44 6.58 -11.35
CA VAL A 276 -24.25 5.90 -12.64
C VAL A 276 -24.81 6.73 -13.79
N ASN A 277 -25.98 7.38 -13.58
CA ASN A 277 -26.62 8.24 -14.58
C ASN A 277 -26.16 9.71 -14.55
N GLY A 278 -25.22 10.07 -13.66
CA GLY A 278 -24.71 11.43 -13.54
C GLY A 278 -25.52 12.39 -12.66
N LYS A 279 -26.56 11.89 -11.98
CA LYS A 279 -27.41 12.71 -11.10
C LYS A 279 -27.70 12.00 -9.79
N PHE A 280 -27.32 12.61 -8.66
CA PHE A 280 -27.67 12.09 -7.34
C PHE A 280 -29.16 12.20 -7.08
N THR A 281 -29.77 11.18 -6.46
CA THR A 281 -31.08 11.34 -5.84
C THR A 281 -30.93 12.16 -4.55
N PRO A 282 -32.02 12.76 -4.02
CA PRO A 282 -31.95 13.50 -2.76
C PRO A 282 -31.37 12.67 -1.60
N ALA A 283 -31.79 11.41 -1.45
CA ALA A 283 -31.29 10.53 -0.38
C ALA A 283 -29.81 10.20 -0.55
N GLN A 284 -29.37 9.91 -1.77
CA GLN A 284 -27.96 9.68 -2.08
C GLN A 284 -27.10 10.91 -1.76
N ARG A 285 -27.58 12.09 -2.13
CA ARG A 285 -26.90 13.36 -1.88
C ARG A 285 -26.73 13.64 -0.39
N GLU A 286 -27.76 13.34 0.40
CA GLU A 286 -27.72 13.56 1.86
C GLU A 286 -26.65 12.68 2.52
N ILE A 287 -26.56 11.40 2.16
CA ILE A 287 -25.49 10.50 2.66
C ILE A 287 -24.13 10.95 2.14
N TYR A 288 -24.04 11.26 0.86
CA TYR A 288 -22.80 11.73 0.23
C TYR A 288 -22.22 12.95 0.94
N ASP A 289 -23.06 13.93 1.25
CA ASP A 289 -22.63 15.18 1.89
C ASP A 289 -22.10 14.97 3.32
N ILE A 290 -22.62 13.99 4.06
CA ILE A 290 -22.06 13.62 5.39
C ILE A 290 -20.65 13.07 5.24
N VAL A 291 -20.44 12.17 4.28
CA VAL A 291 -19.13 11.57 4.01
C VAL A 291 -18.14 12.62 3.50
N LEU A 292 -18.57 13.50 2.62
CA LEU A 292 -17.75 14.60 2.11
C LEU A 292 -17.30 15.55 3.23
N GLU A 293 -18.22 15.94 4.10
CA GLU A 293 -17.90 16.77 5.28
C GLU A 293 -16.89 16.08 6.18
N SER A 294 -17.04 14.77 6.39
CA SER A 294 -16.11 13.95 7.17
C SER A 294 -14.71 13.96 6.56
N LEU A 295 -14.61 13.82 5.23
CA LEU A 295 -13.34 13.88 4.53
C LEU A 295 -12.70 15.27 4.61
N GLU A 296 -13.45 16.31 4.28
CA GLU A 296 -12.93 17.69 4.28
C GLU A 296 -12.49 18.14 5.66
N THR A 297 -13.22 17.76 6.70
CA THR A 297 -12.84 18.03 8.09
C THR A 297 -11.55 17.28 8.45
N SER A 298 -11.44 16.02 8.08
CA SER A 298 -10.22 15.22 8.30
C SER A 298 -9.01 15.87 7.63
N LEU A 299 -9.15 16.31 6.39
CA LEU A 299 -8.07 16.97 5.64
C LEU A 299 -7.60 18.28 6.33
N ARG A 300 -8.48 18.98 7.01
CA ARG A 300 -8.10 20.17 7.80
C ARG A 300 -7.42 19.83 9.13
N LEU A 301 -7.79 18.69 9.74
CA LEU A 301 -7.32 18.32 11.09
C LEU A 301 -6.01 17.54 11.07
N PHE A 302 -5.74 16.75 10.04
CA PHE A 302 -4.50 15.98 9.96
C PHE A 302 -3.29 16.92 9.81
N ARG A 303 -2.42 16.89 10.83
CA ARG A 303 -1.22 17.72 10.93
C ARG A 303 -0.25 17.10 11.95
N PRO A 304 1.00 17.56 12.01
CA PRO A 304 1.91 17.10 13.08
C PRO A 304 1.31 17.33 14.45
N GLY A 305 1.46 16.34 15.32
CA GLY A 305 0.97 16.40 16.70
C GLY A 305 -0.44 15.83 16.93
N THR A 306 -1.23 15.62 15.85
CA THR A 306 -2.50 14.91 15.95
C THR A 306 -2.30 13.40 15.81
N SER A 307 -3.38 12.65 15.92
CA SER A 307 -3.39 11.19 15.70
C SER A 307 -4.60 10.79 14.85
N ILE A 308 -4.53 9.59 14.25
CA ILE A 308 -5.68 9.00 13.56
C ILE A 308 -6.86 8.87 14.53
N GLN A 309 -6.59 8.47 15.77
CA GLN A 309 -7.62 8.35 16.82
C GLN A 309 -8.39 9.66 17.04
N GLU A 310 -7.67 10.76 17.19
CA GLU A 310 -8.29 12.08 17.44
C GLU A 310 -9.18 12.50 16.27
N VAL A 311 -8.69 12.38 15.06
CA VAL A 311 -9.46 12.76 13.85
C VAL A 311 -10.65 11.84 13.65
N THR A 312 -10.50 10.53 13.94
CA THR A 312 -11.62 9.57 13.90
C THR A 312 -12.74 9.99 14.83
N GLY A 313 -12.42 10.49 16.04
CA GLY A 313 -13.43 10.98 16.98
C GLY A 313 -14.27 12.12 16.42
N GLU A 314 -13.65 13.06 15.70
CA GLU A 314 -14.37 14.16 15.06
C GLU A 314 -15.24 13.65 13.89
N VAL A 315 -14.74 12.71 13.11
CA VAL A 315 -15.51 12.09 12.01
C VAL A 315 -16.73 11.34 12.54
N VAL A 316 -16.60 10.58 13.60
CA VAL A 316 -17.70 9.85 14.23
C VAL A 316 -18.79 10.83 14.70
N ARG A 317 -18.40 11.96 15.27
CA ARG A 317 -19.36 13.01 15.67
C ARG A 317 -20.13 13.57 14.48
N ILE A 318 -19.42 13.87 13.37
CA ILE A 318 -20.06 14.36 12.12
C ILE A 318 -21.06 13.33 11.60
N MET A 319 -20.66 12.07 11.52
CA MET A 319 -21.49 10.99 11.00
C MET A 319 -22.73 10.76 11.86
N ILE A 320 -22.58 10.66 13.16
CA ILE A 320 -23.71 10.45 14.08
C ILE A 320 -24.67 11.64 14.02
N THR A 321 -24.16 12.86 14.03
CA THR A 321 -24.95 14.08 13.91
C THR A 321 -25.79 14.07 12.63
N GLY A 322 -25.15 13.72 11.51
CA GLY A 322 -25.83 13.63 10.20
C GLY A 322 -26.87 12.51 10.16
N LEU A 323 -26.55 11.33 10.68
CA LEU A 323 -27.46 10.19 10.70
C LEU A 323 -28.69 10.44 11.61
N VAL A 324 -28.52 11.14 12.72
CA VAL A 324 -29.64 11.58 13.57
C VAL A 324 -30.55 12.54 12.80
N LYS A 325 -29.96 13.52 12.11
CA LYS A 325 -30.71 14.50 11.32
C LYS A 325 -31.54 13.85 10.22
N LEU A 326 -31.05 12.76 9.64
CA LEU A 326 -31.77 12.01 8.58
C LEU A 326 -32.75 10.99 9.14
N GLY A 327 -32.85 10.84 10.46
CA GLY A 327 -33.73 9.84 11.08
C GLY A 327 -33.23 8.40 10.97
N ILE A 328 -31.98 8.21 10.59
CA ILE A 328 -31.34 6.87 10.53
C ILE A 328 -30.94 6.42 11.93
N LEU A 329 -30.46 7.32 12.78
CA LEU A 329 -30.22 7.12 14.18
C LEU A 329 -31.17 8.00 15.00
N GLN A 330 -31.49 7.56 16.21
CA GLN A 330 -32.35 8.29 17.14
C GLN A 330 -31.69 8.35 18.52
N GLY A 331 -31.68 9.55 19.11
CA GLY A 331 -31.12 9.79 20.44
C GLY A 331 -30.19 11.00 20.49
N GLU A 332 -29.62 11.21 21.65
CA GLU A 332 -28.65 12.28 21.88
C GLU A 332 -27.29 11.90 21.30
N VAL A 333 -26.68 12.84 20.58
CA VAL A 333 -25.43 12.61 19.85
C VAL A 333 -24.31 12.11 20.77
N ASP A 334 -24.12 12.74 21.93
CA ASP A 334 -23.05 12.35 22.86
C ASP A 334 -23.24 10.92 23.39
N GLN A 335 -24.46 10.53 23.65
CA GLN A 335 -24.76 9.16 24.07
C GLN A 335 -24.54 8.15 22.95
N LEU A 336 -24.96 8.46 21.75
CA LEU A 336 -24.76 7.61 20.57
C LEU A 336 -23.27 7.43 20.26
N ILE A 337 -22.45 8.46 20.46
CA ILE A 337 -20.99 8.36 20.34
C ILE A 337 -20.45 7.39 21.41
N ALA A 338 -20.86 7.54 22.66
CA ALA A 338 -20.42 6.67 23.77
C ALA A 338 -20.80 5.20 23.51
N GLU A 339 -21.93 4.95 22.88
CA GLU A 339 -22.42 3.61 22.53
C GLU A 339 -21.85 3.07 21.23
N ASN A 340 -21.00 3.82 20.53
CA ASN A 340 -20.48 3.47 19.20
C ASN A 340 -21.60 3.17 18.17
N ALA A 341 -22.66 3.97 18.19
CA ALA A 341 -23.84 3.78 17.33
C ALA A 341 -23.55 3.94 15.83
N HIS A 342 -22.38 4.50 15.47
CA HIS A 342 -21.93 4.62 14.09
C HIS A 342 -21.53 3.28 13.48
N ARG A 343 -21.11 2.29 14.27
CA ARG A 343 -20.48 1.05 13.78
C ARG A 343 -21.28 0.26 12.76
N PRO A 344 -22.61 0.13 12.84
CA PRO A 344 -23.36 -0.52 11.77
C PRO A 344 -23.27 0.18 10.42
N PHE A 345 -22.90 1.44 10.40
CA PHE A 345 -22.86 2.28 9.19
C PHE A 345 -21.43 2.67 8.78
N PHE A 346 -20.51 2.72 9.73
CA PHE A 346 -19.08 2.98 9.50
C PHE A 346 -18.26 2.01 10.36
N MET A 347 -17.88 0.91 9.76
CA MET A 347 -17.32 -0.26 10.45
C MET A 347 -15.81 -0.45 10.22
N HIS A 348 -15.16 0.40 9.44
CA HIS A 348 -13.72 0.30 9.18
C HIS A 348 -12.96 1.51 9.74
N GLY A 349 -11.63 1.46 9.70
CA GLY A 349 -10.80 2.57 10.13
C GLY A 349 -10.89 3.77 9.17
N LEU A 350 -10.66 4.96 9.71
CA LEU A 350 -10.62 6.20 8.92
C LEU A 350 -9.39 6.27 8.02
N SER A 351 -8.30 5.62 8.40
CA SER A 351 -6.99 5.85 7.79
C SER A 351 -6.05 4.66 8.02
N HIS A 352 -5.13 4.47 7.11
CA HIS A 352 -4.00 3.55 7.25
C HIS A 352 -2.76 4.14 6.60
N TRP A 353 -1.56 3.64 6.98
CA TRP A 353 -0.32 4.00 6.32
C TRP A 353 -0.35 3.55 4.86
N LEU A 354 0.34 4.32 4.01
CA LEU A 354 0.43 4.07 2.58
C LEU A 354 1.88 4.24 2.12
N GLY A 355 2.35 3.36 1.25
CA GLY A 355 3.72 3.44 0.73
C GLY A 355 3.98 2.37 -0.33
N LEU A 356 5.01 1.57 -0.15
CA LEU A 356 5.31 0.42 -1.01
C LEU A 356 4.21 -0.65 -0.94
N ASP A 357 3.55 -0.74 0.19
CA ASP A 357 2.34 -1.54 0.33
C ASP A 357 1.14 -0.60 0.44
N VAL A 358 -0.02 -1.02 -0.07
CA VAL A 358 -1.25 -0.23 0.08
C VAL A 358 -1.63 -0.10 1.55
N HIS A 359 -1.63 -1.19 2.30
CA HIS A 359 -1.67 -1.21 3.75
C HIS A 359 -0.23 -1.29 4.24
N ASP A 360 0.43 -0.13 4.31
CA ASP A 360 1.86 -0.07 4.55
C ASP A 360 2.23 -0.40 5.99
N VAL A 361 3.49 -0.73 6.17
CA VAL A 361 4.07 -1.09 7.46
C VAL A 361 4.26 0.13 8.36
N GLY A 362 4.36 -0.11 9.65
CA GLY A 362 4.54 0.93 10.67
C GLY A 362 3.59 0.73 11.86
N VAL A 363 4.04 1.10 13.03
CA VAL A 363 3.26 0.97 14.27
C VAL A 363 2.26 2.12 14.37
N TYR A 364 1.00 1.80 14.70
CA TYR A 364 -0.06 2.79 14.90
C TYR A 364 -0.19 3.29 16.35
N GLY A 365 0.39 2.57 17.30
CA GLY A 365 0.11 2.77 18.72
C GLY A 365 -1.25 2.21 19.16
N PRO A 366 -1.54 2.18 20.47
CA PRO A 366 -2.84 1.72 20.97
C PRO A 366 -3.97 2.55 20.35
N ASP A 367 -5.01 1.90 19.86
CA ASP A 367 -6.19 2.55 19.26
C ASP A 367 -5.82 3.61 18.19
N ARG A 368 -4.71 3.41 17.48
CA ARG A 368 -4.19 4.35 16.48
C ARG A 368 -3.86 5.74 17.03
N SER A 369 -3.35 5.77 18.25
CA SER A 369 -3.03 7.01 18.99
C SER A 369 -1.64 7.56 18.67
N ARG A 370 -0.85 6.91 17.82
CA ARG A 370 0.49 7.39 17.46
C ARG A 370 0.42 8.83 16.96
N THR A 371 1.25 9.69 17.52
CA THR A 371 1.39 11.07 17.09
C THR A 371 1.92 11.14 15.66
N LEU A 372 1.24 11.88 14.81
CA LEU A 372 1.65 12.07 13.42
C LEU A 372 2.82 13.04 13.33
N GLU A 373 3.75 12.72 12.43
CA GLU A 373 4.97 13.48 12.21
C GLU A 373 5.19 13.71 10.70
N PRO A 374 5.92 14.78 10.32
CA PRO A 374 6.23 15.02 8.92
C PRO A 374 6.88 13.82 8.23
N GLY A 375 6.48 13.55 7.01
CA GLY A 375 6.95 12.41 6.21
C GLY A 375 6.08 11.16 6.30
N MET A 376 5.16 11.09 7.24
CA MET A 376 4.17 10.01 7.30
C MET A 376 3.15 10.19 6.18
N VAL A 377 2.83 9.12 5.46
CA VAL A 377 1.84 9.10 4.37
C VAL A 377 0.71 8.15 4.77
N LEU A 378 -0.52 8.63 4.66
CA LEU A 378 -1.70 7.88 5.07
C LEU A 378 -2.90 8.19 4.17
N THR A 379 -3.87 7.28 4.17
CA THR A 379 -5.17 7.49 3.53
C THR A 379 -6.11 8.24 4.46
N VAL A 380 -7.13 8.85 3.89
CA VAL A 380 -8.26 9.44 4.60
C VAL A 380 -9.51 8.95 3.90
N GLU A 381 -10.26 8.04 4.54
CA GLU A 381 -11.28 7.25 3.84
C GLU A 381 -12.58 7.05 4.65
N PRO A 382 -13.27 8.13 5.03
CA PRO A 382 -14.57 7.98 5.65
C PRO A 382 -15.60 7.37 4.69
N GLY A 383 -16.54 6.62 5.24
CA GLY A 383 -17.60 6.01 4.46
C GLY A 383 -18.85 5.76 5.31
N LEU A 384 -19.99 5.71 4.65
CA LEU A 384 -21.27 5.31 5.24
C LEU A 384 -21.92 4.25 4.34
N TYR A 385 -22.36 3.18 4.96
CA TYR A 385 -22.91 2.02 4.28
C TYR A 385 -24.22 1.64 4.96
N ILE A 386 -25.32 1.81 4.23
CA ILE A 386 -26.67 1.51 4.75
C ILE A 386 -27.09 0.15 4.17
N ALA A 387 -27.08 -0.87 5.00
CA ALA A 387 -27.43 -2.22 4.54
C ALA A 387 -28.83 -2.23 3.86
N PRO A 388 -29.03 -3.08 2.83
CA PRO A 388 -30.32 -3.15 2.13
C PRO A 388 -31.50 -3.52 3.03
N ASP A 389 -31.23 -4.25 4.11
CA ASP A 389 -32.22 -4.71 5.08
C ASP A 389 -32.20 -3.93 6.41
N ALA A 390 -31.47 -2.82 6.48
CA ALA A 390 -31.39 -2.01 7.69
C ALA A 390 -32.76 -1.45 8.10
N ASP A 391 -32.99 -1.37 9.42
CA ASP A 391 -34.18 -0.76 9.98
C ASP A 391 -34.06 0.77 10.00
N VAL A 392 -34.15 1.35 8.82
CA VAL A 392 -34.01 2.79 8.56
C VAL A 392 -35.02 3.19 7.48
N PRO A 393 -35.26 4.50 7.26
CA PRO A 393 -36.11 4.91 6.12
C PRO A 393 -35.66 4.28 4.80
N GLU A 394 -36.59 3.72 4.06
CA GLU A 394 -36.36 2.93 2.84
C GLU A 394 -35.50 3.66 1.81
N ALA A 395 -35.64 4.97 1.69
CA ALA A 395 -34.91 5.78 0.73
C ALA A 395 -33.38 5.69 0.88
N TYR A 396 -32.86 5.34 2.06
CA TYR A 396 -31.44 5.25 2.33
C TYR A 396 -30.87 3.83 2.23
N ARG A 397 -31.74 2.81 2.17
CA ARG A 397 -31.29 1.41 2.15
C ARG A 397 -30.48 1.10 0.90
N GLY A 398 -29.39 0.38 1.08
CA GLY A 398 -28.52 -0.03 -0.02
C GLY A 398 -27.59 1.08 -0.53
N ILE A 399 -27.54 2.24 0.11
CA ILE A 399 -26.60 3.31 -0.25
C ILE A 399 -25.26 3.09 0.46
N GLY A 400 -24.20 2.94 -0.33
CA GLY A 400 -22.83 2.91 0.14
C GLY A 400 -22.03 4.05 -0.47
N VAL A 401 -21.37 4.85 0.37
CA VAL A 401 -20.53 5.97 -0.05
C VAL A 401 -19.21 5.92 0.71
N ARG A 402 -18.09 5.92 -0.01
CA ARG A 402 -16.75 6.17 0.53
C ARG A 402 -16.08 7.22 -0.34
N ILE A 403 -15.38 8.15 0.28
CA ILE A 403 -14.57 9.15 -0.40
C ILE A 403 -13.20 9.12 0.24
N GLU A 404 -12.17 8.88 -0.55
CA GLU A 404 -10.81 8.64 -0.05
C GLU A 404 -9.78 9.42 -0.82
N ASP A 405 -8.88 10.06 -0.08
CA ASP A 405 -7.68 10.72 -0.58
C ASP A 405 -6.44 10.22 0.17
N ASP A 406 -5.27 10.44 -0.44
CA ASP A 406 -3.97 10.15 0.16
C ASP A 406 -3.29 11.46 0.56
N ILE A 407 -2.72 11.50 1.76
CA ILE A 407 -2.02 12.69 2.26
C ILE A 407 -0.62 12.35 2.76
N VAL A 408 0.29 13.30 2.66
CA VAL A 408 1.56 13.30 3.38
C VAL A 408 1.54 14.39 4.43
N ILE A 409 1.95 14.04 5.66
CA ILE A 409 2.08 15.01 6.74
C ILE A 409 3.29 15.90 6.44
N THR A 410 3.08 17.20 6.44
CA THR A 410 4.11 18.23 6.26
C THR A 410 4.48 18.88 7.59
N GLU A 411 5.43 19.81 7.59
CA GLU A 411 5.84 20.53 8.81
C GLU A 411 4.69 21.32 9.45
N THR A 412 3.71 21.77 8.66
CA THR A 412 2.64 22.68 9.11
C THR A 412 1.23 22.12 8.96
N GLY A 413 1.08 20.98 8.29
CA GLY A 413 -0.23 20.39 8.02
C GLY A 413 -0.11 19.12 7.21
N ASN A 414 -0.74 19.10 6.04
CA ASN A 414 -0.62 17.98 5.09
C ASN A 414 -0.72 18.46 3.65
N GLU A 415 -0.21 17.65 2.74
CA GLU A 415 -0.41 17.80 1.30
C GLU A 415 -1.30 16.67 0.81
N ASN A 416 -2.37 16.99 0.11
CA ASN A 416 -3.23 16.00 -0.52
C ASN A 416 -2.61 15.56 -1.86
N LEU A 417 -2.13 14.32 -1.93
CA LEU A 417 -1.46 13.75 -3.11
C LEU A 417 -2.45 13.38 -4.22
N THR A 418 -3.75 13.36 -3.93
CA THR A 418 -4.81 12.95 -4.83
C THR A 418 -5.83 14.05 -5.08
N ALA A 419 -5.44 15.31 -4.85
CA ALA A 419 -6.32 16.47 -4.99
C ALA A 419 -6.81 16.70 -6.44
N GLY A 420 -6.19 16.04 -7.42
CA GLY A 420 -6.55 16.22 -8.84
C GLY A 420 -7.89 15.62 -9.25
N VAL A 421 -8.54 14.81 -8.42
CA VAL A 421 -9.85 14.24 -8.73
C VAL A 421 -10.95 14.93 -7.92
N LEU A 422 -12.03 15.28 -8.60
CA LEU A 422 -13.20 15.96 -8.04
C LEU A 422 -13.84 15.15 -6.93
N LYS A 423 -14.45 15.84 -5.96
CA LYS A 423 -15.21 15.19 -4.88
C LYS A 423 -16.50 15.93 -4.49
N LYS A 424 -16.68 17.18 -4.85
CA LYS A 424 -17.94 17.87 -4.61
C LYS A 424 -19.03 17.36 -5.55
N ALA A 425 -20.22 17.07 -5.02
CA ALA A 425 -21.30 16.46 -5.78
C ALA A 425 -21.69 17.24 -7.04
N ASP A 426 -21.79 18.56 -6.93
CA ASP A 426 -22.14 19.42 -8.08
C ASP A 426 -21.06 19.38 -9.18
N GLU A 427 -19.80 19.31 -8.80
CA GLU A 427 -18.68 19.19 -9.75
C GLU A 427 -18.67 17.83 -10.45
N LEU A 428 -18.98 16.75 -9.73
CA LEU A 428 -19.11 15.41 -10.31
C LEU A 428 -20.24 15.37 -11.34
N GLU A 429 -21.40 15.92 -10.99
CA GLU A 429 -22.55 15.98 -11.89
C GLU A 429 -22.23 16.80 -13.15
N ALA A 430 -21.54 17.93 -12.99
CA ALA A 430 -21.14 18.78 -14.11
C ALA A 430 -20.14 18.08 -15.04
N LEU A 431 -19.13 17.40 -14.49
CA LEU A 431 -18.15 16.63 -15.26
C LEU A 431 -18.85 15.54 -16.09
N MET A 432 -19.73 14.78 -15.48
CA MET A 432 -20.45 13.69 -16.15
C MET A 432 -21.41 14.21 -17.23
N ALA A 433 -22.08 15.33 -16.97
CA ALA A 433 -22.96 15.96 -17.96
C ALA A 433 -22.16 16.44 -19.19
N ALA A 434 -21.00 17.07 -18.98
CA ALA A 434 -20.14 17.51 -20.06
C ALA A 434 -19.62 16.35 -20.91
N ALA A 435 -19.24 15.24 -20.28
CA ALA A 435 -18.74 14.05 -20.98
C ALA A 435 -19.81 13.37 -21.86
N ARG A 436 -21.09 13.53 -21.52
CA ARG A 436 -22.20 12.96 -22.28
C ARG A 436 -22.59 13.74 -23.53
N GLN A 437 -22.10 14.98 -23.63
CA GLN A 437 -22.35 15.84 -24.79
C GLN A 437 -21.31 15.64 -25.91
N GLN A 438 -20.23 14.93 -25.65
CA GLN A 438 -19.18 14.56 -26.60
C GLN A 438 -19.48 13.24 -27.28
#